data_0679b070b8f9e3080cec155a3c06afbb
#
_entry.id   0679b070b8f9e3080cec155a3c06afbb
#
_cell.length_a   1.000
_cell.length_b   1.000
_cell.length_c   1.000
_cell.angle_alpha   90.00
_cell.angle_beta   90.00
_cell.angle_gamma   90.00
#
_symmetry.space_group_name_H-M   'P 1'
#
loop_
_entity.id
_entity.type
_entity.pdbx_description
1 polymer ?
#
loop_
_entity_poly.entity_id
_entity_poly.type
_entity_poly.pdbx_seq_one_letter_code
_entity_poly.pdbx_strand_id
1 'polypeptide(L)'
;APQMIGLGLLEAVSAADILAGADPDDANGDGISGRPNIVWSQVHGQPMLGRFGLKAGNPTILEQSAAAFVGDIGISNPIFAAGSGECTDLQADCQAAQHGDGDDRVFEIDAEGLDLVTFYSRNLGVPARRNVGGAEVLRGKELFYQTGCTACHTPNFVTQRLKDRPEQSFQLIWPFTDMLLHDMGPALADHRPEARATGSEWRTPPLWGIGLTRQVSGHSYFLHDGRARSLL
;
A
#
# COMPACT_ATOMS: atom_id res chain seq x y z
N ALA A 1 5.10 -5.86 7.37
CA ALA A 1 3.88 -5.60 6.59
C ALA A 1 3.65 -4.09 6.48
N PRO A 2 3.07 -3.61 5.39
CA PRO A 2 2.67 -2.21 5.24
C PRO A 2 1.69 -1.79 6.33
N GLN A 3 1.72 -0.50 6.68
CA GLN A 3 0.78 0.05 7.67
C GLN A 3 -0.64 0.07 7.09
N MET A 4 -1.64 -0.28 7.91
CA MET A 4 -3.06 -0.30 7.52
C MET A 4 -3.78 1.04 7.80
N ILE A 5 -3.17 1.95 8.57
CA ILE A 5 -3.77 3.25 8.91
C ILE A 5 -3.86 4.17 7.69
N GLY A 6 -4.96 4.90 7.56
CA GLY A 6 -5.16 5.92 6.53
C GLY A 6 -5.36 5.40 5.10
N LEU A 7 -5.54 4.09 4.91
CA LEU A 7 -5.69 3.54 3.56
C LEU A 7 -6.88 4.13 2.81
N GLY A 8 -8.01 4.39 3.48
CA GLY A 8 -9.17 5.02 2.85
C GLY A 8 -8.89 6.44 2.35
N LEU A 9 -8.04 7.19 3.05
CA LEU A 9 -7.59 8.51 2.60
C LEU A 9 -6.66 8.41 1.38
N LEU A 10 -5.76 7.40 1.34
CA LEU A 10 -4.91 7.14 0.17
C LEU A 10 -5.74 6.65 -1.03
N GLU A 11 -6.76 5.82 -0.80
CA GLU A 11 -7.70 5.41 -1.86
C GLU A 11 -8.46 6.61 -2.44
N ALA A 12 -8.72 7.61 -1.62
CA ALA A 12 -9.45 8.82 -1.98
C ALA A 12 -8.59 9.87 -2.74
N VAL A 13 -7.27 9.70 -2.84
CA VAL A 13 -6.44 10.55 -3.71
C VAL A 13 -6.78 10.26 -5.17
N SER A 14 -6.92 11.28 -6.01
CA SER A 14 -7.19 11.06 -7.43
C SER A 14 -6.02 10.36 -8.14
N ALA A 15 -6.31 9.50 -9.12
CA ALA A 15 -5.25 8.91 -9.94
C ALA A 15 -4.47 9.99 -10.70
N ALA A 16 -5.14 11.05 -11.11
CA ALA A 16 -4.51 12.16 -11.82
C ALA A 16 -3.45 12.86 -10.97
N ASP A 17 -3.70 13.07 -9.67
CA ASP A 17 -2.75 13.73 -8.76
C ASP A 17 -1.52 12.86 -8.52
N ILE A 18 -1.68 11.53 -8.43
CA ILE A 18 -0.56 10.60 -8.31
C ILE A 18 0.26 10.59 -9.60
N LEU A 19 -0.41 10.47 -10.75
CA LEU A 19 0.23 10.40 -12.06
C LEU A 19 0.94 11.71 -12.43
N ALA A 20 0.46 12.85 -11.93
CA ALA A 20 1.11 14.14 -12.14
C ALA A 20 2.51 14.23 -11.49
N GLY A 21 2.78 13.40 -10.47
CA GLY A 21 4.09 13.29 -9.83
C GLY A 21 5.00 12.25 -10.48
N ALA A 22 4.54 11.52 -11.50
CA ALA A 22 5.35 10.49 -12.14
C ALA A 22 6.46 11.09 -13.02
N ASP A 23 7.66 10.59 -12.85
CA ASP A 23 8.85 10.94 -13.65
C ASP A 23 9.66 9.66 -13.96
N PRO A 24 9.15 8.77 -14.84
CA PRO A 24 9.78 7.48 -15.08
C PRO A 24 11.15 7.57 -15.77
N ASP A 25 11.41 8.67 -16.44
CA ASP A 25 12.61 8.87 -17.24
C ASP A 25 13.61 9.86 -16.59
N ASP A 26 13.38 10.24 -15.31
CA ASP A 26 14.19 11.24 -14.59
C ASP A 26 14.37 12.53 -15.42
N ALA A 27 13.28 13.06 -15.94
CA ALA A 27 13.31 14.22 -16.83
C ALA A 27 13.77 15.50 -16.11
N ASN A 28 13.62 15.55 -14.79
CA ASN A 28 14.08 16.68 -13.98
C ASN A 28 15.59 16.57 -13.64
N GLY A 29 16.23 15.40 -13.83
CA GLY A 29 17.66 15.16 -13.66
C GLY A 29 18.12 15.12 -12.20
N ASP A 30 17.23 14.78 -11.25
CA ASP A 30 17.57 14.67 -9.83
C ASP A 30 18.09 13.27 -9.42
N GLY A 31 18.13 12.34 -10.36
CA GLY A 31 18.59 10.95 -10.16
C GLY A 31 17.51 10.03 -9.58
N ILE A 32 16.27 10.49 -9.49
CA ILE A 32 15.14 9.74 -8.91
C ILE A 32 14.03 9.62 -9.95
N SER A 33 13.79 8.39 -10.41
CA SER A 33 12.66 8.08 -11.27
C SER A 33 11.50 7.53 -10.45
N GLY A 34 10.29 8.06 -10.68
CA GLY A 34 9.06 7.58 -10.05
C GLY A 34 8.06 7.14 -11.11
N ARG A 35 7.56 5.90 -11.07
CA ARG A 35 6.60 5.43 -12.06
C ARG A 35 5.39 4.72 -11.45
N PRO A 36 4.19 4.82 -12.08
CA PRO A 36 3.01 4.12 -11.60
C PRO A 36 3.11 2.61 -11.83
N ASN A 37 2.62 1.80 -10.91
CA ASN A 37 2.27 0.42 -11.19
C ASN A 37 0.86 0.39 -11.78
N ILE A 38 0.71 -0.09 -13.01
CA ILE A 38 -0.60 -0.30 -13.64
C ILE A 38 -0.92 -1.79 -13.54
N VAL A 39 -1.97 -2.10 -12.81
CA VAL A 39 -2.36 -3.45 -12.44
C VAL A 39 -3.75 -3.78 -12.97
N TRP A 40 -4.03 -5.06 -13.19
CA TRP A 40 -5.37 -5.50 -13.56
C TRP A 40 -6.28 -5.51 -12.33
N SER A 41 -7.38 -4.79 -12.39
CA SER A 41 -8.42 -4.87 -11.36
C SER A 41 -9.35 -6.04 -11.64
N GLN A 42 -9.44 -6.97 -10.70
CA GLN A 42 -10.37 -8.11 -10.78
C GLN A 42 -11.83 -7.65 -10.63
N VAL A 43 -12.05 -6.63 -9.80
CA VAL A 43 -13.40 -6.08 -9.55
C VAL A 43 -13.91 -5.27 -10.73
N HIS A 44 -13.04 -4.46 -11.35
CA HIS A 44 -13.47 -3.55 -12.43
C HIS A 44 -13.20 -4.10 -13.84
N GLY A 45 -12.48 -5.22 -13.98
CA GLY A 45 -12.18 -5.84 -15.27
C GLY A 45 -11.37 -4.96 -16.23
N GLN A 46 -10.49 -4.11 -15.70
CA GLN A 46 -9.67 -3.19 -16.47
C GLN A 46 -8.35 -2.87 -15.79
N PRO A 47 -7.34 -2.37 -16.53
CA PRO A 47 -6.13 -1.81 -15.94
C PRO A 47 -6.43 -0.58 -15.07
N MET A 48 -5.88 -0.55 -13.87
CA MET A 48 -6.01 0.57 -12.92
C MET A 48 -4.65 0.90 -12.29
N LEU A 49 -4.56 2.12 -11.74
CA LEU A 49 -3.41 2.51 -10.93
C LEU A 49 -3.37 1.70 -9.63
N GLY A 50 -2.32 0.92 -9.45
CA GLY A 50 -2.03 0.24 -8.19
C GLY A 50 -1.64 1.22 -7.10
N ARG A 51 -2.05 0.94 -5.86
CA ARG A 51 -1.87 1.85 -4.72
C ARG A 51 -1.41 1.13 -3.46
N PHE A 52 -1.81 -0.13 -3.28
CA PHE A 52 -1.64 -0.88 -2.04
C PHE A 52 -0.70 -2.06 -2.23
N GLY A 53 -0.18 -2.57 -1.12
CA GLY A 53 0.92 -3.53 -1.12
C GLY A 53 2.29 -2.85 -1.18
N LEU A 54 3.36 -3.63 -1.05
CA LEU A 54 4.73 -3.14 -1.06
C LEU A 54 5.17 -2.63 -2.44
N LYS A 55 4.58 -3.17 -3.50
CA LYS A 55 4.87 -2.83 -4.91
C LYS A 55 3.66 -2.21 -5.63
N ALA A 56 2.68 -1.67 -4.88
CA ALA A 56 1.45 -1.12 -5.45
C ALA A 56 0.71 -2.13 -6.35
N GLY A 57 0.61 -3.39 -5.92
CA GLY A 57 0.01 -4.49 -6.69
C GLY A 57 -1.51 -4.50 -6.69
N ASN A 58 -2.15 -3.77 -5.78
CA ASN A 58 -3.61 -3.73 -5.67
C ASN A 58 -4.16 -2.31 -5.84
N PRO A 59 -5.20 -2.10 -6.66
CA PRO A 59 -5.72 -0.77 -6.96
C PRO A 59 -6.70 -0.25 -5.90
N THR A 60 -7.39 -1.14 -5.16
CA THR A 60 -8.40 -0.81 -4.16
C THR A 60 -8.16 -1.53 -2.84
N ILE A 61 -8.72 -1.01 -1.75
CA ILE A 61 -8.64 -1.68 -0.43
C ILE A 61 -9.42 -3.00 -0.45
N LEU A 62 -10.51 -3.07 -1.18
CA LEU A 62 -11.28 -4.30 -1.37
C LEU A 62 -10.39 -5.40 -1.97
N GLU A 63 -9.69 -5.10 -3.08
CA GLU A 63 -8.80 -6.07 -3.73
C GLU A 63 -7.56 -6.38 -2.90
N GLN A 64 -7.01 -5.40 -2.19
CA GLN A 64 -5.93 -5.63 -1.24
C GLN A 64 -6.34 -6.58 -0.10
N SER A 65 -7.55 -6.40 0.45
CA SER A 65 -8.07 -7.27 1.51
C SER A 65 -8.32 -8.68 0.98
N ALA A 66 -8.94 -8.80 -0.18
CA ALA A 66 -9.21 -10.08 -0.83
C ALA A 66 -7.92 -10.83 -1.19
N ALA A 67 -6.92 -10.12 -1.73
CA ALA A 67 -5.61 -10.70 -2.05
C ALA A 67 -4.86 -11.16 -0.79
N ALA A 68 -4.95 -10.41 0.32
CA ALA A 68 -4.35 -10.79 1.59
C ALA A 68 -5.00 -12.06 2.16
N PHE A 69 -6.32 -12.20 2.07
CA PHE A 69 -6.99 -13.43 2.49
C PHE A 69 -6.48 -14.66 1.75
N VAL A 70 -6.38 -14.60 0.43
CA VAL A 70 -5.95 -15.76 -0.36
C VAL A 70 -4.43 -15.96 -0.33
N GLY A 71 -3.64 -14.90 -0.45
CA GLY A 71 -2.18 -14.99 -0.54
C GLY A 71 -1.49 -15.23 0.80
N ASP A 72 -1.94 -14.56 1.88
CA ASP A 72 -1.27 -14.63 3.17
C ASP A 72 -1.75 -15.81 4.03
N ILE A 73 -3.02 -16.20 3.92
CA ILE A 73 -3.64 -17.22 4.80
C ILE A 73 -4.47 -18.28 4.07
N GLY A 74 -4.51 -18.27 2.74
CA GLY A 74 -5.15 -19.32 1.93
C GLY A 74 -6.67 -19.37 2.04
N ILE A 75 -7.33 -18.24 2.35
CA ILE A 75 -8.78 -18.14 2.49
C ILE A 75 -9.42 -17.64 1.20
N SER A 76 -10.26 -18.47 0.59
CA SER A 76 -11.05 -18.14 -0.60
C SER A 76 -12.09 -17.05 -0.35
N ASN A 77 -12.36 -16.27 -1.40
CA ASN A 77 -13.33 -15.19 -1.35
C ASN A 77 -13.94 -14.92 -2.75
N PRO A 78 -15.00 -14.10 -2.88
CA PRO A 78 -15.68 -13.85 -4.15
C PRO A 78 -14.82 -13.26 -5.27
N ILE A 79 -13.69 -12.62 -4.93
CA ILE A 79 -12.75 -12.02 -5.91
C ILE A 79 -11.69 -13.05 -6.31
N PHE A 80 -11.21 -13.84 -5.36
CA PHE A 80 -10.22 -14.89 -5.53
C PHE A 80 -10.78 -16.20 -4.98
N ALA A 81 -11.41 -16.97 -5.88
CA ALA A 81 -12.16 -18.16 -5.52
C ALA A 81 -11.29 -19.38 -5.16
N ALA A 82 -10.02 -19.41 -5.58
CA ALA A 82 -9.13 -20.52 -5.29
C ALA A 82 -8.60 -20.44 -3.86
N GLY A 83 -9.02 -21.34 -2.98
CA GLY A 83 -8.56 -21.42 -1.58
C GLY A 83 -7.15 -21.99 -1.42
N SER A 84 -6.50 -22.44 -2.51
CA SER A 84 -5.12 -22.94 -2.47
C SER A 84 -4.04 -21.85 -2.39
N GLY A 85 -4.44 -20.58 -2.29
CA GLY A 85 -3.52 -19.46 -2.15
C GLY A 85 -2.48 -19.39 -3.28
N GLU A 86 -1.20 -19.30 -2.93
CA GLU A 86 -0.08 -19.27 -3.87
C GLU A 86 0.50 -20.66 -4.20
N CYS A 87 -0.23 -21.75 -3.93
CA CYS A 87 0.21 -23.09 -4.27
C CYS A 87 0.40 -23.25 -5.79
N THR A 88 1.54 -23.75 -6.19
CA THR A 88 1.87 -24.00 -7.60
C THR A 88 1.53 -25.43 -8.02
N ASP A 89 1.49 -25.72 -9.31
CA ASP A 89 1.27 -27.07 -9.87
C ASP A 89 2.29 -28.12 -9.39
N LEU A 90 3.46 -27.68 -8.92
CA LEU A 90 4.49 -28.54 -8.33
C LEU A 90 4.18 -28.91 -6.86
N GLN A 91 3.20 -28.30 -6.26
CA GLN A 91 2.81 -28.47 -4.86
C GLN A 91 1.45 -29.19 -4.77
N ALA A 92 1.36 -30.38 -5.35
CA ALA A 92 0.10 -31.14 -5.46
C ALA A 92 -0.62 -31.35 -4.13
N ASP A 93 0.10 -31.61 -3.04
CA ASP A 93 -0.48 -31.79 -1.70
C ASP A 93 -1.06 -30.49 -1.17
N CYS A 94 -0.43 -29.35 -1.49
CA CYS A 94 -0.93 -28.02 -1.14
C CYS A 94 -2.23 -27.70 -1.88
N GLN A 95 -2.29 -28.02 -3.18
CA GLN A 95 -3.51 -27.81 -3.98
C GLN A 95 -4.65 -28.77 -3.60
N ALA A 96 -4.33 -29.97 -3.14
CA ALA A 96 -5.29 -30.96 -2.72
C ALA A 96 -5.70 -30.83 -1.23
N ALA A 97 -5.14 -29.89 -0.50
CA ALA A 97 -5.48 -29.67 0.90
C ALA A 97 -6.96 -29.28 1.03
N GLN A 98 -7.59 -29.73 2.13
CA GLN A 98 -8.99 -29.44 2.39
C GLN A 98 -9.19 -27.95 2.66
N HIS A 99 -10.15 -27.33 2.00
CA HIS A 99 -10.57 -25.95 2.24
C HIS A 99 -11.55 -25.84 3.39
N GLY A 100 -11.64 -24.63 3.99
CA GLY A 100 -12.54 -24.35 5.10
C GLY A 100 -13.97 -23.98 4.68
N ASP A 101 -14.27 -23.92 3.37
CA ASP A 101 -15.61 -23.64 2.83
C ASP A 101 -16.60 -24.81 3.09
N GLY A 102 -16.10 -26.04 3.17
CA GLY A 102 -16.95 -27.22 3.39
C GLY A 102 -17.99 -27.41 2.29
N ASP A 103 -19.03 -28.20 2.59
CA ASP A 103 -20.11 -28.49 1.63
C ASP A 103 -21.17 -27.38 1.56
N ASP A 104 -21.21 -26.48 2.53
CA ASP A 104 -22.31 -25.52 2.75
C ASP A 104 -21.97 -24.09 2.30
N ARG A 105 -20.74 -23.82 1.91
CA ARG A 105 -20.25 -22.47 1.53
C ARG A 105 -19.63 -22.48 0.16
N VAL A 106 -19.81 -21.37 -0.56
CA VAL A 106 -19.14 -21.15 -1.88
C VAL A 106 -17.71 -20.64 -1.69
N PHE A 107 -17.48 -19.88 -0.60
CA PHE A 107 -16.19 -19.30 -0.25
C PHE A 107 -16.01 -19.36 1.28
N GLU A 108 -14.78 -19.40 1.75
CA GLU A 108 -14.45 -19.39 3.18
C GLU A 108 -14.80 -18.06 3.85
N ILE A 109 -14.60 -16.93 3.15
CA ILE A 109 -15.18 -15.65 3.52
C ILE A 109 -16.14 -15.18 2.41
N ASP A 110 -17.37 -14.88 2.78
CA ASP A 110 -18.39 -14.40 1.86
C ASP A 110 -18.23 -12.89 1.54
N ALA A 111 -19.11 -12.37 0.68
CA ALA A 111 -19.08 -10.97 0.28
C ALA A 111 -19.32 -10.00 1.44
N GLU A 112 -20.21 -10.36 2.38
CA GLU A 112 -20.51 -9.53 3.56
C GLU A 112 -19.29 -9.43 4.49
N GLY A 113 -18.65 -10.55 4.79
CA GLY A 113 -17.45 -10.61 5.61
C GLY A 113 -16.30 -9.81 4.98
N LEU A 114 -16.11 -9.96 3.67
CA LEU A 114 -15.10 -9.19 2.92
C LEU A 114 -15.40 -7.68 2.92
N ASP A 115 -16.66 -7.28 2.78
CA ASP A 115 -17.09 -5.89 2.86
C ASP A 115 -16.86 -5.29 4.25
N LEU A 116 -17.12 -6.04 5.30
CA LEU A 116 -16.87 -5.60 6.69
C LEU A 116 -15.36 -5.38 6.95
N VAL A 117 -14.51 -6.29 6.48
CA VAL A 117 -13.05 -6.11 6.59
C VAL A 117 -12.57 -4.92 5.76
N THR A 118 -13.11 -4.75 4.56
CA THR A 118 -12.82 -3.60 3.69
C THR A 118 -13.24 -2.29 4.36
N PHE A 119 -14.45 -2.25 4.93
CA PHE A 119 -14.94 -1.09 5.68
C PHE A 119 -14.03 -0.77 6.87
N TYR A 120 -13.67 -1.76 7.67
CA TYR A 120 -12.75 -1.59 8.79
C TYR A 120 -11.40 -1.04 8.32
N SER A 121 -10.77 -1.67 7.35
CA SER A 121 -9.46 -1.28 6.82
C SER A 121 -9.46 0.13 6.24
N ARG A 122 -10.56 0.52 5.58
CA ARG A 122 -10.76 1.85 4.98
C ARG A 122 -10.90 2.95 6.03
N ASN A 123 -11.42 2.63 7.21
CA ASN A 123 -11.72 3.59 8.26
C ASN A 123 -10.70 3.61 9.41
N LEU A 124 -9.59 2.87 9.30
CA LEU A 124 -8.50 2.98 10.25
C LEU A 124 -7.87 4.38 10.19
N GLY A 125 -8.01 5.12 11.28
CA GLY A 125 -7.58 6.51 11.38
C GLY A 125 -6.06 6.68 11.41
N VAL A 126 -5.59 7.83 10.93
CA VAL A 126 -4.20 8.26 11.05
C VAL A 126 -4.01 8.98 12.39
N PRO A 127 -2.95 8.67 13.17
CA PRO A 127 -2.69 9.40 14.40
C PRO A 127 -2.40 10.87 14.12
N ALA A 128 -2.87 11.73 15.01
CA ALA A 128 -2.62 13.17 14.92
C ALA A 128 -1.10 13.45 14.98
N ARG A 129 -0.65 14.42 14.19
CA ARG A 129 0.74 14.90 14.24
C ARG A 129 1.04 15.52 15.60
N ARG A 130 2.16 15.10 16.20
CA ARG A 130 2.56 15.56 17.53
C ARG A 130 3.46 16.79 17.44
N ASN A 131 3.28 17.71 18.37
CA ASN A 131 4.16 18.86 18.60
C ASN A 131 4.51 19.65 17.31
N VAL A 132 3.53 19.85 16.44
CA VAL A 132 3.72 20.42 15.09
C VAL A 132 4.37 21.81 15.06
N GLY A 133 4.25 22.59 16.14
CA GLY A 133 4.87 23.90 16.31
C GLY A 133 6.18 23.89 17.08
N GLY A 134 6.67 22.72 17.51
CA GLY A 134 7.95 22.60 18.24
C GLY A 134 9.15 22.88 17.33
N ALA A 135 10.15 23.57 17.86
CA ALA A 135 11.33 24.02 17.13
C ALA A 135 12.05 22.85 16.43
N GLU A 136 12.20 21.71 17.11
CA GLU A 136 12.83 20.50 16.55
C GLU A 136 12.02 19.89 15.41
N VAL A 137 10.66 19.88 15.54
CA VAL A 137 9.76 19.39 14.48
C VAL A 137 9.81 20.28 13.25
N LEU A 138 9.83 21.60 13.45
CA LEU A 138 9.95 22.58 12.36
C LEU A 138 11.33 22.47 11.67
N ARG A 139 12.39 22.32 12.44
CA ARG A 139 13.74 22.09 11.90
C ARG A 139 13.81 20.77 11.13
N GLY A 140 13.23 19.69 11.67
CA GLY A 140 13.13 18.39 10.98
C GLY A 140 12.37 18.49 9.67
N LYS A 141 11.28 19.26 9.63
CA LYS A 141 10.54 19.54 8.40
C LYS A 141 11.42 20.28 7.37
N GLU A 142 12.12 21.31 7.79
CA GLU A 142 13.05 22.06 6.92
C GLU A 142 14.11 21.13 6.32
N LEU A 143 14.77 20.31 7.15
CA LEU A 143 15.75 19.34 6.71
C LEU A 143 15.16 18.33 5.73
N PHE A 144 13.96 17.84 5.95
CA PHE A 144 13.25 16.90 5.06
C PHE A 144 13.12 17.45 3.63
N TYR A 145 12.85 18.75 3.49
CA TYR A 145 12.83 19.40 2.18
C TYR A 145 14.23 19.63 1.63
N GLN A 146 15.16 20.11 2.46
CA GLN A 146 16.52 20.46 2.02
C GLN A 146 17.34 19.25 1.56
N THR A 147 17.09 18.07 2.16
CA THR A 147 17.82 16.82 1.84
C THR A 147 17.19 16.02 0.71
N GLY A 148 16.14 16.56 0.05
CA GLY A 148 15.52 15.92 -1.12
C GLY A 148 14.56 14.76 -0.80
N CYS A 149 14.19 14.52 0.46
CA CYS A 149 13.27 13.44 0.80
C CYS A 149 11.91 13.57 0.09
N THR A 150 11.54 14.80 -0.29
CA THR A 150 10.28 15.10 -1.00
C THR A 150 10.25 14.61 -2.44
N ALA A 151 11.36 14.18 -3.01
CA ALA A 151 11.40 13.62 -4.37
C ALA A 151 10.60 12.29 -4.48
N CYS A 152 10.57 11.50 -3.39
CA CYS A 152 9.71 10.30 -3.28
C CYS A 152 8.55 10.52 -2.28
N HIS A 153 8.83 11.19 -1.16
CA HIS A 153 7.88 11.40 -0.08
C HIS A 153 7.11 12.71 -0.26
N THR A 154 6.26 12.80 -1.30
CA THR A 154 5.35 13.93 -1.53
C THR A 154 4.57 14.24 -0.26
N PRO A 155 4.65 15.47 0.27
CA PRO A 155 4.16 15.75 1.62
C PRO A 155 2.65 15.61 1.79
N ASN A 156 1.87 16.08 0.82
CA ASN A 156 0.41 16.17 0.98
C ASN A 156 -0.35 15.95 -0.32
N PHE A 157 -1.63 15.57 -0.14
CA PHE A 157 -2.64 15.53 -1.19
C PHE A 157 -3.96 16.11 -0.65
N VAL A 158 -4.84 16.47 -1.58
CA VAL A 158 -6.25 16.72 -1.28
C VAL A 158 -7.06 15.56 -1.83
N THR A 159 -7.86 14.91 -0.99
CA THR A 159 -8.70 13.81 -1.45
C THR A 159 -9.82 14.31 -2.37
N GLN A 160 -10.15 13.52 -3.38
CA GLN A 160 -11.21 13.86 -4.34
C GLN A 160 -12.61 13.75 -3.70
N ARG A 161 -13.62 14.25 -4.42
CA ARG A 161 -15.00 14.03 -4.03
C ARG A 161 -15.39 12.57 -4.21
N LEU A 162 -15.86 11.94 -3.12
CA LEU A 162 -16.39 10.60 -3.12
C LEU A 162 -17.90 10.66 -2.84
N LYS A 163 -18.71 10.02 -3.69
CA LYS A 163 -20.16 10.04 -3.56
C LYS A 163 -20.64 9.36 -2.29
N ASP A 164 -20.01 8.24 -1.96
CA ASP A 164 -20.48 7.35 -0.90
C ASP A 164 -19.64 7.47 0.40
N ARG A 165 -18.64 8.36 0.41
CA ARG A 165 -17.73 8.58 1.55
C ARG A 165 -17.43 10.08 1.72
N PRO A 166 -18.43 10.87 2.09
CA PRO A 166 -18.26 12.33 2.24
C PRO A 166 -17.24 12.70 3.31
N GLU A 167 -17.09 11.89 4.36
CA GLU A 167 -16.13 12.07 5.44
C GLU A 167 -14.66 11.94 4.99
N GLN A 168 -14.40 11.25 3.87
CA GLN A 168 -13.08 11.14 3.27
C GLN A 168 -12.87 12.09 2.09
N SER A 169 -13.87 12.90 1.75
CA SER A 169 -13.81 13.82 0.61
C SER A 169 -13.22 15.17 1.01
N PHE A 170 -12.45 15.78 0.11
CA PHE A 170 -11.85 17.11 0.26
C PHE A 170 -10.98 17.26 1.52
N GLN A 171 -10.36 16.19 1.98
CA GLN A 171 -9.45 16.22 3.12
C GLN A 171 -8.05 16.60 2.65
N LEU A 172 -7.42 17.60 3.27
CA LEU A 172 -5.99 17.86 3.14
C LEU A 172 -5.26 16.86 4.04
N ILE A 173 -4.57 15.92 3.43
CA ILE A 173 -3.85 14.85 4.11
C ILE A 173 -2.34 15.01 3.95
N TRP A 174 -1.56 14.50 4.92
CA TRP A 174 -0.10 14.59 4.95
C TRP A 174 0.53 13.19 5.06
N PRO A 175 0.42 12.36 4.02
CA PRO A 175 0.93 10.99 4.06
C PRO A 175 2.44 10.90 3.87
N PHE A 176 3.08 11.87 3.26
CA PHE A 176 4.49 11.84 2.88
C PHE A 176 4.81 10.60 2.02
N THR A 177 4.14 10.47 0.92
CA THR A 177 4.30 9.43 -0.12
C THR A 177 3.78 9.98 -1.44
N ASP A 178 4.39 9.59 -2.55
CA ASP A 178 3.85 9.80 -3.89
C ASP A 178 3.04 8.61 -4.41
N MET A 179 3.08 7.48 -3.69
CA MET A 179 2.49 6.18 -4.07
C MET A 179 3.04 5.59 -5.39
N LEU A 180 4.17 6.09 -5.87
CA LEU A 180 4.86 5.60 -7.05
C LEU A 180 5.89 4.51 -6.69
N LEU A 181 6.33 3.79 -7.71
CA LEU A 181 7.44 2.84 -7.64
C LEU A 181 8.76 3.56 -7.88
N HIS A 182 9.75 3.26 -7.05
CA HIS A 182 11.12 3.71 -7.21
C HIS A 182 12.08 2.51 -7.21
N ASP A 183 13.07 2.52 -8.09
CA ASP A 183 14.15 1.53 -8.09
C ASP A 183 15.08 1.80 -6.89
N MET A 184 15.07 0.88 -5.94
CA MET A 184 15.88 0.97 -4.72
C MET A 184 17.22 0.23 -4.86
N GLY A 185 17.55 -0.17 -6.07
CA GLY A 185 18.79 -0.85 -6.41
C GLY A 185 18.89 -2.31 -5.96
N PRO A 186 19.97 -2.99 -6.36
CA PRO A 186 20.13 -4.42 -6.16
C PRO A 186 20.22 -4.83 -4.68
N ALA A 187 20.67 -3.93 -3.82
CA ALA A 187 20.80 -4.23 -2.37
C ALA A 187 19.44 -4.40 -1.66
N LEU A 188 18.38 -3.80 -2.20
CA LEU A 188 17.01 -3.92 -1.69
C LEU A 188 16.10 -4.76 -2.61
N ALA A 189 16.64 -5.36 -3.67
CA ALA A 189 15.87 -6.20 -4.57
C ALA A 189 15.45 -7.52 -3.91
N ASP A 190 14.19 -7.92 -4.14
CA ASP A 190 13.68 -9.26 -3.84
C ASP A 190 13.66 -10.18 -5.07
N HIS A 191 13.98 -9.64 -6.25
CA HIS A 191 13.97 -10.31 -7.54
C HIS A 191 12.58 -10.85 -7.96
N ARG A 192 11.52 -10.45 -7.27
CA ARG A 192 10.14 -10.82 -7.57
C ARG A 192 9.42 -9.66 -8.27
N PRO A 193 9.07 -9.76 -9.54
CA PRO A 193 8.23 -8.77 -10.21
C PRO A 193 6.78 -8.89 -9.72
N GLU A 194 6.07 -7.74 -9.70
CA GLU A 194 4.64 -7.68 -9.38
C GLU A 194 3.93 -6.73 -10.35
N ALA A 195 3.12 -7.27 -11.26
CA ALA A 195 2.56 -6.55 -12.41
C ALA A 195 3.68 -5.86 -13.22
N ARG A 196 3.75 -4.50 -13.20
CA ARG A 196 4.82 -3.76 -13.88
C ARG A 196 6.01 -3.44 -12.98
N ALA A 197 5.90 -3.68 -11.69
CA ALA A 197 7.02 -3.48 -10.78
C ALA A 197 8.09 -4.56 -11.00
N THR A 198 9.34 -4.16 -11.07
CA THR A 198 10.50 -5.05 -11.13
C THR A 198 10.86 -5.60 -9.74
N GLY A 199 11.84 -6.50 -9.69
CA GLY A 199 12.36 -7.02 -8.41
C GLY A 199 13.08 -6.00 -7.54
N SER A 200 13.49 -4.84 -8.06
CA SER A 200 14.17 -3.78 -7.31
C SER A 200 13.28 -2.57 -7.00
N GLU A 201 12.06 -2.54 -7.54
CA GLU A 201 11.16 -1.42 -7.36
C GLU A 201 10.20 -1.61 -6.20
N TRP A 202 10.01 -0.54 -5.43
CA TRP A 202 9.17 -0.50 -4.25
C TRP A 202 8.33 0.77 -4.24
N ARG A 203 7.07 0.62 -3.81
CA ARG A 203 6.19 1.79 -3.62
C ARG A 203 6.66 2.60 -2.43
N THR A 204 6.73 3.92 -2.59
CA THR A 204 6.99 4.83 -1.47
C THR A 204 5.96 4.63 -0.35
N PRO A 205 6.35 4.16 0.84
CA PRO A 205 5.42 3.99 1.95
C PRO A 205 5.04 5.35 2.55
N PRO A 206 3.81 5.51 3.06
CA PRO A 206 3.44 6.69 3.82
C PRO A 206 4.25 6.75 5.14
N LEU A 207 4.64 7.95 5.55
CA LEU A 207 5.42 8.16 6.78
C LEU A 207 4.56 8.57 7.98
N TRP A 208 3.26 8.79 7.79
CA TRP A 208 2.39 9.09 8.94
C TRP A 208 2.40 7.96 9.97
N GLY A 209 2.46 8.32 11.24
CA GLY A 209 2.51 7.34 12.33
C GLY A 209 3.85 6.62 12.52
N ILE A 210 4.84 6.82 11.64
CA ILE A 210 6.13 6.09 11.68
C ILE A 210 6.84 6.21 13.04
N GLY A 211 6.75 7.35 13.70
CA GLY A 211 7.33 7.54 15.03
C GLY A 211 6.63 6.77 16.16
N LEU A 212 5.52 6.11 15.89
CA LEU A 212 4.79 5.25 16.83
C LEU A 212 5.06 3.76 16.60
N THR A 213 5.81 3.39 15.58
CA THR A 213 6.05 1.98 15.18
C THR A 213 6.50 1.13 16.38
N ARG A 214 7.46 1.59 17.16
CA ARG A 214 7.94 0.84 18.34
C ARG A 214 6.86 0.65 19.41
N GLN A 215 6.03 1.68 19.62
CA GLN A 215 4.94 1.62 20.60
C GLN A 215 3.84 0.66 20.20
N VAL A 216 3.50 0.63 18.90
CA VAL A 216 2.41 -0.18 18.35
C VAL A 216 2.85 -1.62 18.08
N SER A 217 4.04 -1.79 17.50
CA SER A 217 4.52 -3.09 17.00
C SER A 217 5.55 -3.77 17.89
N GLY A 218 5.99 -3.13 18.98
CA GLY A 218 7.04 -3.66 19.87
C GLY A 218 8.46 -3.63 19.30
N HIS A 219 8.62 -3.21 18.05
CA HIS A 219 9.90 -3.14 17.34
C HIS A 219 9.96 -1.90 16.42
N SER A 220 11.16 -1.59 15.92
CA SER A 220 11.39 -0.53 14.93
C SER A 220 12.14 -1.08 13.71
N TYR A 221 11.50 -2.04 13.03
CA TYR A 221 12.00 -2.64 11.80
C TYR A 221 11.39 -1.89 10.61
N PHE A 222 12.27 -1.29 9.80
CA PHE A 222 11.89 -0.48 8.64
C PHE A 222 12.41 -1.13 7.35
N LEU A 223 12.03 -0.56 6.21
CA LEU A 223 12.11 -1.12 4.88
C LEU A 223 11.18 -2.33 4.69
N HIS A 224 11.05 -2.84 3.46
CA HIS A 224 10.13 -3.92 3.13
C HIS A 224 10.45 -5.24 3.86
N ASP A 225 11.72 -5.48 4.19
CA ASP A 225 12.25 -6.70 4.82
C ASP A 225 12.64 -6.51 6.30
N GLY A 226 12.49 -5.32 6.83
CA GLY A 226 12.79 -5.03 8.24
C GLY A 226 14.28 -4.93 8.57
N ARG A 227 15.17 -4.85 7.58
CA ARG A 227 16.64 -4.81 7.82
C ARG A 227 17.10 -3.55 8.52
N ALA A 228 16.45 -2.41 8.29
CA ALA A 228 16.74 -1.18 9.01
C ALA A 228 16.14 -1.25 10.41
N ARG A 229 16.98 -1.07 11.44
CA ARG A 229 16.59 -1.22 12.85
C ARG A 229 16.27 0.12 13.53
N SER A 230 16.51 1.22 12.83
CA SER A 230 16.20 2.59 13.25
C SER A 230 15.96 3.46 12.03
N LEU A 231 15.52 4.70 12.26
CA LEU A 231 15.45 5.76 11.23
C LEU A 231 16.77 6.56 11.11
N LEU A 232 17.78 6.19 11.88
CA LEU A 232 19.10 6.82 11.93
C LEU A 232 20.17 5.82 11.50
#